data_a15fb025411424a6deb1a14357e52fa4
#
_entry.id   a15fb025411424a6deb1a14357e52fa4
#
_cell.length_a   1.000
_cell.length_b   1.000
_cell.length_c   1.000
_cell.angle_alpha   90.00
_cell.angle_beta   90.00
_cell.angle_gamma   90.00
#
_symmetry.space_group_name_H-M   'P 1'
#
loop_
_entity.id
_entity.type
_entity.pdbx_description
1 polymer ?
#
loop_
_entity_poly.entity_id
_entity_poly.type
_entity_poly.pdbx_seq_one_letter_code
_entity_poly.pdbx_strand_id
1 'polypeptide(L)'
;PSPTAFVAVGWRSPIDGIVSVSAKIADAHSCGNGVEWWVQHRTSRKVGNLGHGEFEVNGSSGMTAKTVSVQEGEVILIAIGPRQGNHSCDLTQIDMTITETSGDKRVWDVAKDISRNILGGNPLKDSHGHAGVWYFFSGNVADVTKVSGGMMTVPTGSLLSSWKAETNAAKRAGLAKRIEAVATGAEIPRPGSPDAILLQHLQKISVPRRFESVLKTIVPDERFGKHPLGQPV
;
A
#
# COMPACT_ATOMS: atom_id res chain seq x y z
N PRO A 1 -13.72 1.65 0.67
CA PRO A 1 -13.30 2.96 0.14
C PRO A 1 -14.23 4.09 0.60
N SER A 2 -13.93 5.34 0.20
CA SER A 2 -14.81 6.52 0.32
C SER A 2 -14.89 7.20 -1.06
N PRO A 3 -15.74 8.24 -1.27
CA PRO A 3 -15.88 8.84 -2.60
C PRO A 3 -14.58 9.28 -3.27
N THR A 4 -13.54 9.57 -2.48
CA THR A 4 -12.24 10.05 -2.96
C THR A 4 -11.05 9.21 -2.49
N ALA A 5 -11.31 8.17 -1.68
CA ALA A 5 -10.23 7.35 -1.10
C ALA A 5 -10.35 5.88 -1.48
N PHE A 6 -9.21 5.30 -1.82
CA PHE A 6 -9.05 3.85 -1.94
C PHE A 6 -8.66 3.21 -0.59
N VAL A 7 -8.87 1.91 -0.47
CA VAL A 7 -8.27 1.06 0.55
C VAL A 7 -7.33 0.07 -0.12
N ALA A 8 -6.25 -0.31 0.54
CA ALA A 8 -5.25 -1.17 -0.07
C ALA A 8 -4.64 -2.17 0.91
N VAL A 9 -4.22 -3.29 0.34
CA VAL A 9 -3.30 -4.25 0.95
C VAL A 9 -1.98 -4.19 0.20
N GLY A 10 -0.88 -3.99 0.92
CA GLY A 10 0.48 -3.96 0.37
C GLY A 10 1.32 -5.09 0.93
N TRP A 11 2.00 -5.79 0.04
CA TRP A 11 3.07 -6.71 0.37
C TRP A 11 4.41 -5.99 0.21
N ARG A 12 5.15 -5.87 1.30
CA ARG A 12 6.52 -5.36 1.28
C ARG A 12 7.45 -6.53 1.08
N SER A 13 8.24 -6.50 0.01
CA SER A 13 9.17 -7.58 -0.32
C SER A 13 10.16 -7.84 0.82
N PRO A 14 10.21 -9.04 1.37
CA PRO A 14 11.26 -9.46 2.30
C PRO A 14 12.49 -10.03 1.58
N ILE A 15 12.53 -9.96 0.25
CA ILE A 15 13.58 -10.57 -0.58
C ILE A 15 14.00 -9.66 -1.72
N ASP A 16 15.21 -9.88 -2.19
CA ASP A 16 15.66 -9.52 -3.53
C ASP A 16 15.42 -10.70 -4.47
N GLY A 17 14.69 -10.50 -5.59
CA GLY A 17 14.43 -11.61 -6.49
C GLY A 17 13.40 -11.32 -7.58
N ILE A 18 12.89 -12.39 -8.15
CA ILE A 18 11.83 -12.34 -9.17
C ILE A 18 10.62 -13.06 -8.62
N VAL A 19 9.47 -12.38 -8.64
CA VAL A 19 8.20 -12.92 -8.20
C VAL A 19 7.17 -12.93 -9.33
N SER A 20 6.24 -13.86 -9.24
CA SER A 20 5.03 -13.90 -10.07
C SER A 20 3.85 -13.41 -9.23
N VAL A 21 3.12 -12.44 -9.70
CA VAL A 21 2.00 -11.79 -8.99
C VAL A 21 0.70 -12.04 -9.74
N SER A 22 -0.29 -12.59 -9.06
CA SER A 22 -1.66 -12.74 -9.57
C SER A 22 -2.65 -12.17 -8.58
N ALA A 23 -3.78 -11.67 -9.07
CA ALA A 23 -4.86 -11.13 -8.24
C ALA A 23 -6.23 -11.45 -8.83
N LYS A 24 -7.19 -11.75 -7.95
CA LYS A 24 -8.61 -11.84 -8.27
C LYS A 24 -9.38 -10.96 -7.30
N ILE A 25 -10.31 -10.22 -7.81
CA ILE A 25 -11.15 -9.29 -7.06
C ILE A 25 -12.60 -9.61 -7.41
N ALA A 26 -13.46 -9.72 -6.41
CA ALA A 26 -14.87 -9.98 -6.59
C ALA A 26 -15.73 -9.11 -5.69
N ASP A 27 -16.89 -8.73 -6.17
CA ASP A 27 -17.90 -8.12 -5.33
C ASP A 27 -18.45 -9.16 -4.35
N ALA A 28 -18.59 -8.76 -3.10
CA ALA A 28 -19.13 -9.60 -2.02
C ALA A 28 -20.42 -9.01 -1.43
N HIS A 29 -21.04 -8.07 -2.12
CA HIS A 29 -22.32 -7.47 -1.71
C HIS A 29 -23.28 -7.33 -2.89
N SER A 30 -24.58 -7.42 -2.62
CA SER A 30 -25.63 -7.40 -3.64
C SER A 30 -26.12 -5.99 -4.02
N CYS A 31 -25.55 -4.93 -3.47
CA CYS A 31 -25.90 -3.54 -3.78
C CYS A 31 -24.65 -2.73 -4.18
N GLY A 32 -24.86 -1.48 -4.59
CA GLY A 32 -23.80 -0.62 -5.08
C GLY A 32 -23.71 -0.59 -6.61
N ASN A 33 -22.57 -0.13 -7.09
CA ASN A 33 -22.28 -0.07 -8.54
C ASN A 33 -20.98 -0.80 -8.92
N GLY A 34 -20.39 -1.56 -8.00
CA GLY A 34 -19.11 -2.22 -8.16
C GLY A 34 -17.93 -1.32 -7.81
N VAL A 35 -16.73 -1.79 -8.09
CA VAL A 35 -15.47 -1.15 -7.68
C VAL A 35 -14.51 -0.98 -8.84
N GLU A 36 -13.54 -0.09 -8.64
CA GLU A 36 -12.35 0.05 -9.47
C GLU A 36 -11.14 -0.46 -8.68
N TRP A 37 -10.18 -1.10 -9.36
CA TRP A 37 -9.04 -1.71 -8.70
C TRP A 37 -7.73 -1.48 -9.46
N TRP A 38 -6.62 -1.43 -8.71
CA TRP A 38 -5.25 -1.29 -9.22
C TRP A 38 -4.33 -2.28 -8.53
N VAL A 39 -3.45 -2.91 -9.29
CA VAL A 39 -2.27 -3.61 -8.77
C VAL A 39 -1.04 -2.86 -9.21
N GLN A 40 -0.21 -2.43 -8.26
CA GLN A 40 0.96 -1.60 -8.52
C GLN A 40 2.21 -2.18 -7.87
N HIS A 41 3.35 -2.03 -8.55
CA HIS A 41 4.67 -2.21 -7.98
C HIS A 41 5.27 -0.83 -7.68
N ARG A 42 5.58 -0.59 -6.43
CA ARG A 42 6.13 0.69 -5.95
C ARG A 42 7.55 0.49 -5.46
N THR A 43 8.45 1.21 -6.07
CA THR A 43 9.84 1.31 -5.69
C THR A 43 10.14 2.69 -5.12
N SER A 44 11.35 2.92 -4.59
CA SER A 44 11.80 4.26 -4.18
C SER A 44 11.86 5.28 -5.33
N ARG A 45 11.78 4.83 -6.59
CA ARG A 45 11.99 5.66 -7.77
C ARG A 45 10.78 5.79 -8.67
N LYS A 46 9.91 4.79 -8.73
CA LYS A 46 8.78 4.75 -9.66
C LYS A 46 7.59 3.96 -9.11
N VAL A 47 6.44 4.23 -9.67
CA VAL A 47 5.24 3.41 -9.55
C VAL A 47 5.01 2.73 -10.90
N GLY A 48 5.02 1.39 -10.91
CA GLY A 48 4.68 0.57 -12.07
C GLY A 48 3.26 0.04 -11.93
N ASN A 49 2.44 0.18 -12.97
CA ASN A 49 1.12 -0.43 -13.00
C ASN A 49 1.24 -1.89 -13.51
N LEU A 50 0.84 -2.85 -12.67
CA LEU A 50 0.78 -4.27 -13.02
C LEU A 50 -0.59 -4.66 -13.57
N GLY A 51 -1.65 -4.07 -13.04
CA GLY A 51 -3.02 -4.33 -13.47
C GLY A 51 -3.97 -3.25 -13.00
N HIS A 52 -5.04 -3.05 -13.75
CA HIS A 52 -6.12 -2.12 -13.45
C HIS A 52 -7.39 -2.62 -14.10
N GLY A 53 -8.52 -2.37 -13.50
CA GLY A 53 -9.83 -2.67 -14.05
C GLY A 53 -10.95 -2.20 -13.14
N GLU A 54 -12.15 -2.43 -13.60
CA GLU A 54 -13.38 -2.20 -12.87
C GLU A 54 -14.38 -3.32 -13.13
N PHE A 55 -15.36 -3.46 -12.29
CA PHE A 55 -16.50 -4.34 -12.50
C PHE A 55 -17.75 -3.79 -11.79
N GLU A 56 -18.89 -4.24 -12.26
CA GLU A 56 -20.21 -3.88 -11.70
C GLU A 56 -20.55 -4.77 -10.50
N VAL A 57 -21.66 -4.42 -9.81
CA VAL A 57 -22.22 -5.23 -8.73
C VAL A 57 -22.38 -6.70 -9.14
N ASN A 58 -22.07 -7.62 -8.24
CA ASN A 58 -22.00 -9.07 -8.45
C ASN A 58 -20.92 -9.50 -9.49
N GLY A 59 -20.06 -8.59 -9.88
CA GLY A 59 -18.98 -8.86 -10.83
C GLY A 59 -17.69 -9.32 -10.19
N SER A 60 -16.76 -9.72 -11.03
CA SER A 60 -15.39 -10.01 -10.63
C SER A 60 -14.42 -9.65 -11.76
N SER A 61 -13.20 -9.37 -11.38
CA SER A 61 -12.10 -9.06 -12.30
C SER A 61 -10.79 -9.53 -11.69
N GLY A 62 -9.69 -9.33 -12.40
CA GLY A 62 -8.40 -9.69 -11.85
C GLY A 62 -7.26 -9.56 -12.87
N MET A 63 -6.11 -9.95 -12.41
CA MET A 63 -4.87 -9.93 -13.16
C MET A 63 -4.29 -11.36 -13.21
N THR A 64 -4.02 -11.84 -14.41
CA THR A 64 -3.22 -13.05 -14.61
C THR A 64 -1.79 -12.83 -14.12
N ALA A 65 -1.07 -13.92 -13.85
CA ALA A 65 0.27 -13.87 -13.31
C ALA A 65 1.22 -12.98 -14.15
N LYS A 66 1.83 -12.01 -13.48
CA LYS A 66 2.88 -11.15 -14.05
C LYS A 66 4.18 -11.32 -13.30
N THR A 67 5.27 -11.45 -14.03
CA THR A 67 6.63 -11.53 -13.47
C THR A 67 7.15 -10.14 -13.16
N VAL A 68 7.64 -9.95 -11.94
CA VAL A 68 8.16 -8.69 -11.42
C VAL A 68 9.50 -8.93 -10.72
N SER A 69 10.52 -8.14 -11.06
CA SER A 69 11.75 -8.09 -10.27
C SER A 69 11.53 -7.17 -9.09
N VAL A 70 11.81 -7.63 -7.88
CA VAL A 70 11.67 -6.88 -6.63
C VAL A 70 12.99 -6.81 -5.88
N GLN A 71 13.16 -5.72 -5.12
CA GLN A 71 14.19 -5.60 -4.10
C GLN A 71 13.54 -5.61 -2.73
N GLU A 72 14.30 -6.03 -1.70
CA GLU A 72 13.84 -5.96 -0.31
C GLU A 72 13.34 -4.55 0.03
N GLY A 73 12.16 -4.48 0.62
CA GLY A 73 11.50 -3.22 0.99
C GLY A 73 10.65 -2.58 -0.10
N GLU A 74 10.71 -3.02 -1.36
CA GLU A 74 9.76 -2.57 -2.39
C GLU A 74 8.36 -3.14 -2.14
N VAL A 75 7.34 -2.48 -2.66
CA VAL A 75 5.96 -2.81 -2.33
C VAL A 75 5.16 -3.19 -3.58
N ILE A 76 4.49 -4.33 -3.52
CA ILE A 76 3.40 -4.67 -4.43
C ILE A 76 2.09 -4.46 -3.66
N LEU A 77 1.18 -3.66 -4.21
CA LEU A 77 -0.09 -3.38 -3.57
C LEU A 77 -1.26 -3.67 -4.49
N ILE A 78 -2.38 -4.04 -3.87
CA ILE A 78 -3.70 -4.03 -4.48
C ILE A 78 -4.54 -2.95 -3.80
N ALA A 79 -5.09 -2.05 -4.58
CA ALA A 79 -5.95 -0.97 -4.13
C ALA A 79 -7.35 -1.12 -4.71
N ILE A 80 -8.36 -0.86 -3.88
CA ILE A 80 -9.77 -0.87 -4.25
C ILE A 80 -10.32 0.54 -4.02
N GLY A 81 -10.87 1.12 -5.06
CA GLY A 81 -11.51 2.44 -5.03
C GLY A 81 -12.97 2.40 -5.42
N PRO A 82 -13.69 3.50 -5.13
CA PRO A 82 -15.08 3.63 -5.50
C PRO A 82 -15.22 3.78 -7.02
N ARG A 83 -16.05 2.98 -7.64
CA ARG A 83 -16.38 3.18 -9.05
C ARG A 83 -17.23 4.43 -9.19
N GLN A 84 -16.78 5.39 -10.02
CA GLN A 84 -17.47 6.67 -10.28
C GLN A 84 -17.80 7.46 -9.00
N GLY A 85 -16.96 7.34 -7.96
CA GLY A 85 -17.14 8.02 -6.68
C GLY A 85 -18.26 7.45 -5.79
N ASN A 86 -18.96 6.41 -6.20
CA ASN A 86 -19.93 5.71 -5.36
C ASN A 86 -19.19 4.60 -4.58
N HIS A 87 -19.25 4.69 -3.25
CA HIS A 87 -18.61 3.76 -2.32
C HIS A 87 -19.62 2.93 -1.52
N SER A 88 -20.89 3.07 -1.83
CA SER A 88 -21.96 2.36 -1.10
C SER A 88 -21.92 0.88 -1.43
N CYS A 89 -21.89 0.05 -0.40
CA CYS A 89 -21.89 -1.41 -0.52
C CYS A 89 -20.63 -2.01 -1.20
N ASP A 90 -19.52 -1.33 -1.21
CA ASP A 90 -18.25 -1.79 -1.83
C ASP A 90 -17.53 -2.85 -0.98
N LEU A 91 -18.25 -3.85 -0.50
CA LEU A 91 -17.63 -5.02 0.13
C LEU A 91 -16.96 -5.85 -0.96
N THR A 92 -15.65 -6.01 -0.85
CA THR A 92 -14.84 -6.60 -1.92
C THR A 92 -13.97 -7.73 -1.37
N GLN A 93 -14.07 -8.89 -1.99
CA GLN A 93 -13.14 -9.99 -1.76
C GLN A 93 -11.87 -9.76 -2.60
N ILE A 94 -10.72 -9.96 -1.98
CA ILE A 94 -9.40 -9.87 -2.61
C ILE A 94 -8.66 -11.17 -2.40
N ASP A 95 -8.24 -11.79 -3.49
CA ASP A 95 -7.28 -12.88 -3.52
C ASP A 95 -6.03 -12.38 -4.27
N MET A 96 -4.90 -12.27 -3.58
CA MET A 96 -3.63 -11.92 -4.19
C MET A 96 -2.58 -12.95 -3.77
N THR A 97 -1.91 -13.50 -4.76
CA THR A 97 -0.83 -14.46 -4.56
C THR A 97 0.46 -13.94 -5.19
N ILE A 98 1.53 -13.95 -4.42
CA ILE A 98 2.88 -13.59 -4.85
C ILE A 98 3.74 -14.84 -4.67
N THR A 99 4.35 -15.32 -5.74
CA THR A 99 5.16 -16.54 -5.75
C THR A 99 6.58 -16.21 -6.18
N GLU A 100 7.56 -16.56 -5.37
CA GLU A 100 8.96 -16.48 -5.73
C GLU A 100 9.28 -17.46 -6.87
N THR A 101 9.80 -16.95 -7.99
CA THR A 101 10.04 -17.78 -9.20
C THR A 101 11.40 -18.49 -9.18
N SER A 102 12.30 -18.09 -8.27
CA SER A 102 13.62 -18.68 -8.03
C SER A 102 13.84 -18.86 -6.53
N GLY A 103 14.93 -19.44 -6.11
CA GLY A 103 15.22 -19.64 -4.68
C GLY A 103 14.28 -20.65 -4.02
N ASP A 104 13.78 -20.31 -2.84
CA ASP A 104 12.99 -21.20 -1.97
C ASP A 104 11.55 -21.45 -2.46
N LYS A 105 11.14 -20.81 -3.55
CA LYS A 105 9.77 -20.92 -4.11
C LYS A 105 8.68 -20.53 -3.13
N ARG A 106 8.96 -19.56 -2.26
CA ARG A 106 8.01 -19.06 -1.26
C ARG A 106 6.75 -18.51 -1.90
N VAL A 107 5.64 -18.69 -1.21
CA VAL A 107 4.33 -18.20 -1.64
C VAL A 107 3.76 -17.32 -0.54
N TRP A 108 3.44 -16.09 -0.87
CA TRP A 108 2.69 -15.15 -0.04
C TRP A 108 1.26 -15.07 -0.57
N ASP A 109 0.31 -15.36 0.27
CA ASP A 109 -1.10 -15.45 -0.07
C ASP A 109 -1.90 -14.59 0.92
N VAL A 110 -2.59 -13.58 0.42
CA VAL A 110 -3.35 -12.63 1.24
C VAL A 110 -4.34 -13.36 2.16
N ALA A 111 -5.07 -14.32 1.64
CA ALA A 111 -6.07 -15.04 2.43
C ALA A 111 -5.43 -15.89 3.54
N LYS A 112 -4.31 -16.55 3.26
CA LYS A 112 -3.64 -17.41 4.25
C LYS A 112 -2.87 -16.61 5.29
N ASP A 113 -2.19 -15.55 4.87
CA ASP A 113 -1.31 -14.80 5.75
C ASP A 113 -2.07 -13.85 6.68
N ILE A 114 -3.16 -13.21 6.19
CA ILE A 114 -3.80 -12.12 6.92
C ILE A 114 -5.23 -12.37 7.38
N SER A 115 -6.00 -13.24 6.71
CA SER A 115 -7.43 -13.39 6.95
C SER A 115 -7.80 -13.81 8.38
N ARG A 116 -6.94 -14.56 9.03
CA ARG A 116 -7.19 -15.08 10.39
C ARG A 116 -6.93 -14.06 11.50
N ASN A 117 -6.16 -13.02 11.23
CA ASN A 117 -5.75 -12.05 12.25
C ASN A 117 -5.46 -10.67 11.68
N ILE A 118 -6.33 -10.16 10.81
CA ILE A 118 -6.17 -8.82 10.21
C ILE A 118 -6.07 -7.72 11.27
N LEU A 119 -6.63 -7.92 12.46
CA LEU A 119 -6.57 -6.99 13.58
C LEU A 119 -5.32 -7.16 14.45
N GLY A 120 -4.48 -8.16 14.17
CA GLY A 120 -3.29 -8.47 14.97
C GLY A 120 -2.16 -7.45 14.87
N GLY A 121 -2.33 -6.44 14.03
CA GLY A 121 -1.38 -5.34 13.85
C GLY A 121 -1.32 -4.81 12.41
N ASN A 122 -0.58 -3.72 12.25
CA ASN A 122 -0.22 -3.17 10.94
C ASN A 122 1.17 -2.52 11.06
N PRO A 123 2.19 -3.11 10.47
CA PRO A 123 2.17 -4.27 9.58
C PRO A 123 2.03 -5.62 10.28
N LEU A 124 1.58 -6.63 9.51
CA LEU A 124 1.59 -8.02 9.91
C LEU A 124 2.83 -8.74 9.37
N LYS A 125 3.21 -9.83 10.05
CA LYS A 125 4.19 -10.79 9.54
C LYS A 125 3.57 -11.69 8.47
N ASP A 126 4.43 -12.29 7.65
CA ASP A 126 4.03 -13.35 6.71
C ASP A 126 4.00 -14.74 7.37
N SER A 127 3.59 -15.75 6.60
CA SER A 127 3.60 -17.16 7.01
C SER A 127 5.02 -17.76 7.07
N HIS A 128 6.02 -17.08 6.52
CA HIS A 128 7.44 -17.50 6.52
C HIS A 128 8.22 -16.93 7.71
N GLY A 129 7.58 -16.07 8.55
CA GLY A 129 8.19 -15.52 9.76
C GLY A 129 8.83 -14.14 9.58
N HIS A 130 8.79 -13.53 8.40
CA HIS A 130 9.31 -12.19 8.21
C HIS A 130 8.36 -11.15 8.82
N ALA A 131 8.90 -10.25 9.61
CA ALA A 131 8.15 -9.16 10.19
C ALA A 131 7.89 -8.05 9.15
N GLY A 132 6.78 -7.32 9.28
CA GLY A 132 6.53 -6.11 8.51
C GLY A 132 6.34 -6.35 7.02
N VAL A 133 5.71 -7.44 6.63
CA VAL A 133 5.48 -7.81 5.23
C VAL A 133 4.15 -7.28 4.72
N TRP A 134 3.08 -7.43 5.48
CA TRP A 134 1.74 -7.04 5.05
C TRP A 134 1.31 -5.73 5.69
N TYR A 135 0.88 -4.79 4.86
CA TYR A 135 0.45 -3.45 5.25
C TYR A 135 -0.96 -3.19 4.75
N PHE A 136 -1.76 -2.53 5.59
CA PHE A 136 -3.09 -2.05 5.23
C PHE A 136 -3.09 -0.54 5.31
N PHE A 137 -3.64 0.12 4.28
CA PHE A 137 -3.66 1.57 4.24
C PHE A 137 -4.78 2.09 3.33
N SER A 138 -5.07 3.36 3.46
CA SER A 138 -5.94 4.10 2.55
C SER A 138 -5.19 5.30 1.98
N GLY A 139 -5.66 5.80 0.86
CA GLY A 139 -5.09 6.97 0.20
C GLY A 139 -6.07 7.60 -0.75
N ASN A 140 -5.70 8.72 -1.36
CA ASN A 140 -6.54 9.37 -2.35
C ASN A 140 -6.52 8.57 -3.67
N VAL A 141 -7.68 8.38 -4.30
CA VAL A 141 -7.80 7.68 -5.59
C VAL A 141 -6.86 8.30 -6.64
N ALA A 142 -6.66 9.61 -6.62
CA ALA A 142 -5.71 10.27 -7.51
C ALA A 142 -4.26 9.74 -7.40
N ASP A 143 -3.88 9.13 -6.27
CA ASP A 143 -2.51 8.60 -6.06
C ASP A 143 -2.29 7.24 -6.72
N VAL A 144 -3.36 6.52 -7.06
CA VAL A 144 -3.30 5.24 -7.79
C VAL A 144 -3.66 5.39 -9.25
N THR A 145 -4.48 6.39 -9.63
CA THR A 145 -4.86 6.67 -11.02
C THR A 145 -3.75 7.39 -11.78
N LYS A 146 -3.02 8.27 -11.10
CA LYS A 146 -1.87 8.96 -11.72
C LYS A 146 -0.65 8.06 -11.66
N VAL A 147 -0.51 7.16 -12.63
CA VAL A 147 0.77 6.51 -12.92
C VAL A 147 1.68 7.57 -13.53
N SER A 148 2.10 8.49 -12.71
CA SER A 148 3.17 9.41 -13.09
C SER A 148 4.46 8.59 -13.06
N GLY A 149 5.01 8.30 -14.21
CA GLY A 149 6.40 7.86 -14.37
C GLY A 149 7.40 8.94 -13.94
N GLY A 150 7.03 9.76 -12.99
CA GLY A 150 7.87 10.74 -12.35
C GLY A 150 8.72 10.05 -11.30
N MET A 151 10.01 9.95 -11.58
CA MET A 151 11.00 9.71 -10.54
C MET A 151 10.73 10.69 -9.41
N MET A 152 10.42 10.20 -8.22
CA MET A 152 10.52 11.03 -7.03
C MET A 152 12.00 11.32 -6.80
N THR A 153 12.41 12.43 -7.36
CA THR A 153 13.74 12.96 -7.05
C THR A 153 13.67 13.59 -5.66
N VAL A 154 14.55 13.13 -4.78
CA VAL A 154 14.77 13.83 -3.51
C VAL A 154 15.18 15.26 -3.87
N PRO A 155 14.43 16.30 -3.47
CA PRO A 155 14.73 17.66 -3.85
C PRO A 155 16.15 18.03 -3.44
N THR A 156 16.93 18.54 -4.37
CA THR A 156 18.28 19.04 -4.09
C THR A 156 18.23 20.13 -3.00
N GLY A 157 19.11 20.04 -2.02
CA GLY A 157 19.13 20.98 -0.89
C GLY A 157 18.17 20.60 0.26
N SER A 158 17.41 19.51 0.15
CA SER A 158 16.64 18.97 1.28
C SER A 158 17.56 18.32 2.31
N LEU A 159 17.06 18.22 3.56
CA LEU A 159 17.76 17.49 4.63
C LEU A 159 18.07 16.04 4.22
N LEU A 160 17.16 15.39 3.50
CA LEU A 160 17.36 14.02 3.02
C LEU A 160 18.44 13.95 1.94
N SER A 161 18.52 14.93 1.01
CA SER A 161 19.58 14.98 0.01
C SER A 161 20.94 15.22 0.66
N SER A 162 21.00 16.08 1.67
CA SER A 162 22.19 16.36 2.46
C SER A 162 22.63 15.14 3.27
N TRP A 163 21.68 14.41 3.90
CA TRP A 163 21.95 13.18 4.62
C TRP A 163 22.51 12.07 3.72
N LYS A 164 22.00 11.94 2.50
CA LYS A 164 22.51 10.96 1.53
C LYS A 164 23.96 11.26 1.09
N ALA A 165 24.31 12.54 0.97
CA ALA A 165 25.65 12.98 0.55
C ALA A 165 26.65 13.03 1.70
N GLU A 166 26.22 13.04 2.97
CA GLU A 166 27.09 13.21 4.14
C GLU A 166 27.80 11.89 4.48
N THR A 167 29.11 11.93 4.59
CA THR A 167 29.96 10.79 4.95
C THR A 167 30.38 10.78 6.43
N ASN A 168 30.32 11.93 7.10
CA ASN A 168 30.65 12.03 8.52
C ASN A 168 29.50 11.51 9.37
N ALA A 169 29.77 10.49 10.18
CA ALA A 169 28.75 9.80 10.98
C ALA A 169 28.01 10.73 11.97
N ALA A 170 28.72 11.65 12.64
CA ALA A 170 28.10 12.56 13.59
C ALA A 170 27.18 13.59 12.92
N LYS A 171 27.61 14.15 11.79
CA LYS A 171 26.78 15.07 10.99
C LYS A 171 25.57 14.34 10.41
N ARG A 172 25.75 13.13 9.91
CA ARG A 172 24.67 12.28 9.40
C ARG A 172 23.63 11.97 10.47
N ALA A 173 24.06 11.67 11.70
CA ALA A 173 23.14 11.47 12.83
C ALA A 173 22.35 12.75 13.17
N GLY A 174 23.00 13.93 13.13
CA GLY A 174 22.34 15.22 13.32
C GLY A 174 21.27 15.51 12.25
N LEU A 175 21.58 15.23 10.98
CA LEU A 175 20.62 15.36 9.86
C LEU A 175 19.46 14.38 10.01
N ALA A 176 19.71 13.14 10.44
CA ALA A 176 18.66 12.14 10.69
C ALA A 176 17.65 12.62 11.74
N LYS A 177 18.11 13.19 12.86
CA LYS A 177 17.24 13.77 13.90
C LYS A 177 16.36 14.90 13.36
N ARG A 178 16.92 15.77 12.51
CA ARG A 178 16.14 16.84 11.89
C ARG A 178 15.11 16.32 10.89
N ILE A 179 15.48 15.32 10.09
CA ILE A 179 14.53 14.65 9.19
C ILE A 179 13.37 14.05 9.99
N GLU A 180 13.67 13.42 11.12
CA GLU A 180 12.65 12.86 12.02
C GLU A 180 11.75 13.97 12.60
N ALA A 181 12.34 15.09 13.04
CA ALA A 181 11.60 16.24 13.55
C ALA A 181 10.63 16.82 12.50
N VAL A 182 11.08 16.95 11.25
CA VAL A 182 10.22 17.37 10.13
C VAL A 182 9.13 16.33 9.85
N ALA A 183 9.46 15.04 9.82
CA ALA A 183 8.51 13.97 9.54
C ALA A 183 7.43 13.83 10.63
N THR A 184 7.77 14.13 11.88
CA THR A 184 6.85 14.08 13.02
C THR A 184 6.09 15.39 13.26
N GLY A 185 6.44 16.46 12.51
CA GLY A 185 5.83 17.78 12.68
C GLY A 185 6.43 18.60 13.84
N ALA A 186 7.49 18.14 14.47
CA ALA A 186 8.21 18.90 15.51
C ALA A 186 9.04 20.06 14.93
N GLU A 187 9.46 19.95 13.66
CA GLU A 187 10.07 21.03 12.89
C GLU A 187 9.22 21.29 11.64
N ILE A 188 8.73 22.51 11.45
CA ILE A 188 7.91 22.89 10.30
C ILE A 188 8.81 23.51 9.24
N PRO A 189 9.01 22.90 8.08
CA PRO A 189 9.83 23.47 7.02
C PRO A 189 9.17 24.71 6.43
N ARG A 190 9.98 25.68 5.96
CA ARG A 190 9.48 26.88 5.32
C ARG A 190 8.68 26.51 4.06
N PRO A 191 7.50 27.13 3.83
CA PRO A 191 6.74 26.91 2.60
C PRO A 191 7.60 27.09 1.35
N GLY A 192 7.49 26.16 0.39
CA GLY A 192 8.28 26.18 -0.83
C GLY A 192 9.75 25.73 -0.71
N SER A 193 10.23 25.45 0.51
CA SER A 193 11.58 24.88 0.68
C SER A 193 11.67 23.44 0.14
N PRO A 194 12.89 22.95 -0.19
CA PRO A 194 13.10 21.56 -0.59
C PRO A 194 12.54 20.53 0.42
N ASP A 195 12.61 20.85 1.72
CA ASP A 195 12.07 19.98 2.76
C ASP A 195 10.54 20.03 2.81
N ALA A 196 9.90 21.18 2.54
CA ALA A 196 8.44 21.27 2.44
C ALA A 196 7.93 20.50 1.23
N ILE A 197 8.61 20.58 0.08
CA ILE A 197 8.29 19.80 -1.12
C ILE A 197 8.47 18.30 -0.84
N LEU A 198 9.56 17.91 -0.18
CA LEU A 198 9.81 16.53 0.22
C LEU A 198 8.73 16.03 1.17
N LEU A 199 8.34 16.83 2.18
CA LEU A 199 7.29 16.46 3.13
C LEU A 199 5.94 16.26 2.43
N GLN A 200 5.57 17.14 1.50
CA GLN A 200 4.36 16.96 0.67
C GLN A 200 4.41 15.67 -0.15
N HIS A 201 5.58 15.33 -0.71
CA HIS A 201 5.76 14.08 -1.45
C HIS A 201 5.68 12.88 -0.51
N LEU A 202 6.31 12.93 0.66
CA LEU A 202 6.26 11.87 1.66
C LEU A 202 4.85 11.69 2.23
N GLN A 203 4.09 12.77 2.43
CA GLN A 203 2.68 12.69 2.85
C GLN A 203 1.78 12.04 1.80
N LYS A 204 2.12 12.18 0.52
CA LYS A 204 1.42 11.49 -0.58
C LYS A 204 1.77 10.01 -0.69
N ILE A 205 2.92 9.59 -0.12
CA ILE A 205 3.41 8.20 -0.18
C ILE A 205 3.26 7.51 1.17
N SER A 206 3.29 8.30 2.26
CA SER A 206 3.26 7.72 3.59
C SER A 206 1.99 6.91 3.76
N VAL A 207 2.19 5.66 4.09
CA VAL A 207 1.17 4.83 4.73
C VAL A 207 0.59 5.66 5.87
N PRO A 208 -0.69 6.02 5.83
CA PRO A 208 -1.27 6.87 6.87
C PRO A 208 -1.03 6.23 8.23
N ARG A 209 -0.45 6.97 9.17
CA ARG A 209 -0.33 6.56 10.58
C ARG A 209 -1.70 6.34 11.26
N ARG A 210 -2.80 6.54 10.53
CA ARG A 210 -4.19 6.43 10.98
C ARG A 210 -4.89 5.14 10.53
N PHE A 211 -4.13 4.08 10.29
CA PHE A 211 -4.76 2.82 9.93
C PHE A 211 -5.68 2.28 11.04
N GLU A 212 -5.36 2.53 12.32
CA GLU A 212 -6.28 2.20 13.43
C GLU A 212 -7.64 2.87 13.32
N SER A 213 -7.71 4.10 12.79
CA SER A 213 -8.99 4.77 12.59
C SER A 213 -9.76 4.18 11.40
N VAL A 214 -9.07 3.71 10.36
CA VAL A 214 -9.70 3.05 9.21
C VAL A 214 -10.19 1.67 9.61
N LEU A 215 -9.39 0.88 10.34
CA LEU A 215 -9.84 -0.41 10.88
C LEU A 215 -11.01 -0.25 11.85
N LYS A 216 -10.99 0.73 12.75
CA LYS A 216 -12.10 1.03 13.64
C LYS A 216 -13.37 1.45 12.89
N THR A 217 -13.22 2.03 11.71
CA THR A 217 -14.36 2.43 10.85
C THR A 217 -14.87 1.25 10.02
N ILE A 218 -13.99 0.32 9.63
CA ILE A 218 -14.35 -0.85 8.82
C ILE A 218 -14.87 -2.00 9.68
N VAL A 219 -14.34 -2.18 10.89
CA VAL A 219 -14.58 -3.35 11.73
C VAL A 219 -15.78 -3.25 12.68
N PRO A 220 -16.24 -2.08 13.15
CA PRO A 220 -17.34 -2.02 14.11
C PRO A 220 -18.73 -1.95 13.48
N ASP A 221 -18.88 -2.10 12.20
CA ASP A 221 -20.21 -2.27 11.64
C ASP A 221 -20.74 -3.64 12.08
N GLU A 222 -21.79 -3.64 12.90
CA GLU A 222 -22.42 -4.87 13.44
C GLU A 222 -22.81 -5.86 12.33
N ARG A 223 -22.98 -5.38 11.10
CA ARG A 223 -23.20 -6.20 9.91
C ARG A 223 -22.03 -7.12 9.61
N PHE A 224 -20.80 -6.73 9.99
CA PHE A 224 -19.58 -7.53 9.79
C PHE A 224 -19.17 -8.33 11.03
N GLY A 225 -19.78 -8.08 12.19
CA GLY A 225 -19.46 -8.78 13.45
C GLY A 225 -19.78 -10.27 13.44
N LYS A 226 -20.59 -10.74 12.50
CA LYS A 226 -20.92 -12.18 12.32
C LYS A 226 -20.07 -12.87 11.25
N HIS A 227 -19.32 -12.09 10.46
CA HIS A 227 -18.43 -12.61 9.44
C HIS A 227 -17.04 -12.01 9.68
N PRO A 228 -16.15 -12.71 10.40
CA PRO A 228 -14.77 -12.25 10.54
C PRO A 228 -14.20 -12.02 9.14
N LEU A 229 -13.62 -10.85 8.92
CA LEU A 229 -12.92 -10.53 7.69
C LEU A 229 -11.98 -11.68 7.35
N GLY A 230 -12.14 -12.27 6.16
CA GLY A 230 -11.32 -13.37 5.68
C GLY A 230 -11.93 -14.77 5.83
N GLN A 231 -13.15 -14.93 6.30
CA GLN A 231 -13.86 -16.17 6.05
C GLN A 231 -14.54 -16.12 4.67
N PRO A 232 -14.41 -17.16 3.85
CA PRO A 232 -15.19 -17.26 2.62
C PRO A 232 -16.67 -17.20 2.97
N VAL A 233 -17.39 -16.33 2.29
CA VAL A 233 -18.86 -16.28 2.31
C VAL A 233 -19.36 -17.46 1.46
#